data_625684ed2136892af0dae4e03846a957
#
_entry.id   625684ed2136892af0dae4e03846a957
#
_cell.length_a   1.000
_cell.length_b   1.000
_cell.length_c   1.000
_cell.angle_alpha   90.00
_cell.angle_beta   90.00
_cell.angle_gamma   90.00
#
_symmetry.space_group_name_H-M   'P 1'
#
loop_
_entity.id
_entity.type
_entity.pdbx_description
1 polymer ?
#
loop_
_entity_poly.entity_id
_entity_poly.type
_entity_poly.pdbx_seq_one_letter_code
_entity_poly.pdbx_strand_id
1 'polypeptide(L)'
;IINSIIRNIPEFQEIIIERGIGTKYWKNMIIPLINSGSIDNFISKNYSFPFRVGIYPGLSCMFECSFCGRNYNAKYERGSLDRGIEIYQNLIDEAPSDDPNRFYISGGLEPLTNPKIGEIINYLKKNNFNSSMYTNAHMLTSRYLEKNPEIFNLNSLRISFYGIDDEQTTNVTKKKNAFKIVTSNIENYVIQKYKKKSETSFGLNYVILKNREDDLIKLINILCNINKNANLSKKNSFDFITLREDFSIYGKRMNNHQREKLSANIKTVDKLVSKNE
;
A
#
# COMPACT_ATOMS: atom_id res chain seq x y z
N ILE A 1 -5.35 20.85 24.03
CA ILE A 1 -4.40 19.75 24.01
C ILE A 1 -3.67 19.73 22.66
N ILE A 2 -4.35 19.62 21.50
CA ILE A 2 -3.71 19.57 20.17
C ILE A 2 -2.77 20.77 19.93
N ASN A 3 -3.21 22.00 20.21
CA ASN A 3 -2.39 23.20 20.03
C ASN A 3 -1.19 23.26 20.98
N SER A 4 -1.27 22.61 22.15
CA SER A 4 -0.14 22.53 23.08
C SER A 4 0.92 21.52 22.61
N ILE A 5 0.49 20.38 22.10
CA ILE A 5 1.39 19.35 21.53
C ILE A 5 2.11 19.89 20.30
N ILE A 6 1.39 20.57 19.41
CA ILE A 6 1.94 21.14 18.18
C ILE A 6 2.99 22.23 18.49
N ARG A 7 2.78 23.06 19.52
CA ARG A 7 3.72 24.13 19.87
C ARG A 7 5.02 23.62 20.50
N ASN A 8 5.01 22.45 21.08
CA ASN A 8 6.14 21.93 21.87
C ASN A 8 7.00 20.93 21.13
N ILE A 9 6.60 20.49 19.91
CA ILE A 9 7.35 19.53 19.09
C ILE A 9 7.50 20.10 17.69
N PRO A 10 8.65 20.77 17.37
CA PRO A 10 8.88 21.43 16.08
C PRO A 10 8.65 20.54 14.87
N GLU A 11 9.04 19.26 14.96
CA GLU A 11 8.87 18.28 13.89
C GLU A 11 7.39 18.04 13.55
N PHE A 12 6.50 18.16 14.53
CA PHE A 12 5.04 18.10 14.29
C PHE A 12 4.51 19.33 13.57
N GLN A 13 5.12 20.52 13.79
CA GLN A 13 4.74 21.72 13.08
C GLN A 13 5.03 21.61 11.59
N GLU A 14 6.19 21.09 11.21
CA GLU A 14 6.54 20.83 9.81
C GLU A 14 5.56 19.87 9.14
N ILE A 15 5.23 18.77 9.80
CA ILE A 15 4.28 17.78 9.29
C ILE A 15 2.90 18.40 9.08
N ILE A 16 2.44 19.27 9.98
CA ILE A 16 1.13 19.92 9.89
C ILE A 16 1.11 20.98 8.79
N ILE A 17 2.15 21.79 8.70
CA ILE A 17 2.29 22.81 7.65
C ILE A 17 2.37 22.11 6.28
N GLU A 18 3.14 21.06 6.18
CA GLU A 18 3.38 20.37 4.93
C GLU A 18 2.20 19.52 4.45
N ARG A 19 1.45 18.90 5.38
CA ARG A 19 0.41 17.92 5.06
C ARG A 19 -1.02 18.39 5.28
N GLY A 20 -1.19 19.53 5.95
CA GLY A 20 -2.48 20.17 6.20
C GLY A 20 -3.43 19.39 7.12
N ILE A 21 -4.17 20.13 7.96
CA ILE A 21 -5.24 19.57 8.78
C ILE A 21 -6.38 19.11 7.86
N GLY A 22 -6.88 17.90 8.04
CA GLY A 22 -7.98 17.34 7.24
C GLY A 22 -7.53 16.41 6.11
N THR A 23 -6.22 16.26 5.89
CA THR A 23 -5.69 15.27 4.94
C THR A 23 -5.90 13.84 5.45
N LYS A 24 -5.79 12.86 4.54
CA LYS A 24 -5.81 11.45 4.89
C LYS A 24 -4.77 11.09 5.97
N TYR A 25 -3.59 11.71 5.90
CA TYR A 25 -2.53 11.50 6.87
C TYR A 25 -2.95 11.94 8.27
N TRP A 26 -3.55 13.13 8.37
CA TRP A 26 -4.08 13.65 9.62
C TRP A 26 -5.14 12.72 10.23
N LYS A 27 -6.14 12.35 9.44
CA LYS A 27 -7.25 11.51 9.89
C LYS A 27 -6.83 10.09 10.27
N ASN A 28 -5.95 9.49 9.49
CA ASN A 28 -5.63 8.06 9.62
C ASN A 28 -4.37 7.78 10.47
N MET A 29 -3.62 8.80 10.82
CA MET A 29 -2.39 8.63 11.57
C MET A 29 -2.29 9.57 12.77
N ILE A 30 -2.36 10.88 12.56
CA ILE A 30 -2.13 11.85 13.64
C ILE A 30 -3.25 11.82 14.69
N ILE A 31 -4.52 11.90 14.26
CA ILE A 31 -5.65 11.84 15.21
C ILE A 31 -5.65 10.52 16.01
N PRO A 32 -5.56 9.34 15.38
CA PRO A 32 -5.46 8.09 16.13
C PRO A 32 -4.24 8.02 17.07
N LEU A 33 -3.10 8.54 16.65
CA LEU A 33 -1.89 8.59 17.49
C LEU A 33 -2.11 9.46 18.75
N ILE A 34 -2.78 10.59 18.62
CA ILE A 34 -3.15 11.45 19.75
C ILE A 34 -4.16 10.74 20.65
N ASN A 35 -5.21 10.17 20.06
CA ASN A 35 -6.30 9.55 20.82
C ASN A 35 -5.87 8.26 21.56
N SER A 36 -4.85 7.57 21.06
CA SER A 36 -4.29 6.37 21.73
C SER A 36 -3.46 6.70 22.97
N GLY A 37 -3.21 7.98 23.28
CA GLY A 37 -2.31 8.38 24.35
C GLY A 37 -0.82 8.07 24.09
N SER A 38 -0.48 7.60 22.89
CA SER A 38 0.90 7.19 22.56
C SER A 38 1.88 8.36 22.65
N ILE A 39 1.43 9.59 22.38
CA ILE A 39 2.25 10.80 22.50
C ILE A 39 2.52 11.11 23.98
N ASP A 40 1.50 11.04 24.83
CA ASP A 40 1.64 11.30 26.27
C ASP A 40 2.54 10.23 26.92
N ASN A 41 2.38 8.97 26.52
CA ASN A 41 3.23 7.86 26.94
C ASN A 41 4.69 8.06 26.50
N PHE A 42 4.92 8.54 25.29
CA PHE A 42 6.28 8.84 24.81
C PHE A 42 6.91 9.99 25.61
N ILE A 43 6.18 11.07 25.85
CA ILE A 43 6.66 12.24 26.61
C ILE A 43 6.97 11.84 28.06
N SER A 44 6.14 11.04 28.68
CA SER A 44 6.32 10.54 30.06
C SER A 44 7.32 9.37 30.18
N LYS A 45 7.94 8.94 29.07
CA LYS A 45 8.82 7.76 28.99
C LYS A 45 8.16 6.45 29.44
N ASN A 46 6.84 6.40 29.38
CA ASN A 46 6.07 5.20 29.64
C ASN A 46 5.84 4.48 28.30
N TYR A 47 6.74 3.57 27.95
CA TYR A 47 6.73 2.90 26.65
C TYR A 47 5.58 1.92 26.55
N SER A 48 4.64 2.19 25.66
CA SER A 48 3.54 1.30 25.31
C SER A 48 3.82 0.63 23.95
N PHE A 49 3.06 -0.42 23.66
CA PHE A 49 3.15 -1.09 22.36
C PHE A 49 2.79 -0.09 21.23
N PRO A 50 3.50 -0.12 20.09
CA PRO A 50 3.28 0.84 19.00
C PRO A 50 1.84 0.83 18.49
N PHE A 51 1.32 2.01 18.21
CA PHE A 51 -0.03 2.21 17.64
C PHE A 51 -0.19 1.55 16.25
N ARG A 52 0.85 1.58 15.42
CA ARG A 52 0.90 0.92 14.10
C ARG A 52 2.20 0.19 13.92
N VAL A 53 2.11 -1.04 13.46
CA VAL A 53 3.25 -1.93 13.28
C VAL A 53 3.30 -2.44 11.84
N GLY A 54 4.41 -2.17 11.17
CA GLY A 54 4.68 -2.70 9.85
C GLY A 54 5.43 -4.03 9.93
N ILE A 55 4.85 -5.09 9.39
CA ILE A 55 5.51 -6.38 9.18
C ILE A 55 6.15 -6.34 7.80
N TYR A 56 7.48 -6.54 7.74
CA TYR A 56 8.28 -6.46 6.52
C TYR A 56 8.91 -7.82 6.19
N PRO A 57 8.12 -8.77 5.66
CA PRO A 57 8.56 -10.15 5.50
C PRO A 57 9.32 -10.41 4.21
N GLY A 58 9.39 -9.44 3.30
CA GLY A 58 10.00 -9.63 1.98
C GLY A 58 11.47 -10.03 2.04
N LEU A 59 11.86 -11.06 1.28
CA LEU A 59 13.23 -11.57 1.21
C LEU A 59 14.02 -10.94 0.05
N SER A 60 13.33 -10.47 -0.97
CA SER A 60 13.91 -9.82 -2.15
C SER A 60 12.88 -8.91 -2.82
N CYS A 61 13.28 -8.23 -3.89
CA CYS A 61 12.36 -7.53 -4.77
C CYS A 61 12.88 -7.60 -6.20
N MET A 62 12.01 -7.91 -7.15
CA MET A 62 12.34 -7.96 -8.56
C MET A 62 12.36 -6.58 -9.23
N PHE A 63 11.98 -5.51 -8.50
CA PHE A 63 11.98 -4.13 -8.98
C PHE A 63 13.06 -3.30 -8.31
N GLU A 64 13.60 -2.34 -9.06
CA GLU A 64 14.58 -1.33 -8.63
C GLU A 64 13.99 0.07 -8.84
N CYS A 65 12.86 0.34 -8.17
CA CYS A 65 12.09 1.56 -8.40
C CYS A 65 12.91 2.81 -8.07
N SER A 66 12.93 3.78 -8.99
CA SER A 66 13.74 5.00 -8.89
C SER A 66 13.44 5.87 -7.67
N PHE A 67 12.25 5.76 -7.10
CA PHE A 67 11.81 6.49 -5.89
C PHE A 67 11.80 5.59 -4.63
N CYS A 68 12.31 4.38 -4.71
CA CYS A 68 12.34 3.47 -3.56
C CYS A 68 13.41 3.92 -2.56
N GLY A 69 13.02 4.04 -1.29
CA GLY A 69 13.97 4.34 -0.20
C GLY A 69 14.86 3.17 0.21
N ARG A 70 14.73 2.02 -0.48
CA ARG A 70 15.54 0.84 -0.22
C ARG A 70 17.00 1.10 -0.60
N ASN A 71 17.92 0.65 0.26
CA ASN A 71 19.32 0.58 -0.11
C ASN A 71 19.57 -0.66 -0.98
N TYR A 72 19.71 -0.46 -2.29
CA TYR A 72 19.93 -1.53 -3.27
C TYR A 72 21.26 -2.27 -3.07
N ASN A 73 22.25 -1.63 -2.42
CA ASN A 73 23.55 -2.22 -2.14
C ASN A 73 23.57 -3.01 -0.82
N ALA A 74 22.52 -2.94 -0.02
CA ALA A 74 22.42 -3.73 1.20
C ALA A 74 22.29 -5.21 0.85
N LYS A 75 23.26 -5.99 1.21
CA LYS A 75 23.19 -7.45 1.19
C LYS A 75 22.57 -7.89 2.50
N TYR A 76 21.34 -8.40 2.41
CA TYR A 76 20.74 -9.07 3.57
C TYR A 76 21.39 -10.44 3.71
N GLU A 77 21.90 -10.76 4.89
CA GLU A 77 22.34 -12.11 5.19
C GLU A 77 21.15 -13.07 5.09
N ARG A 78 21.29 -14.10 4.27
CA ARG A 78 20.22 -15.04 3.99
C ARG A 78 19.65 -15.65 5.29
N GLY A 79 20.51 -15.97 6.25
CA GLY A 79 20.11 -16.48 7.56
C GLY A 79 19.35 -15.50 8.46
N SER A 80 19.52 -14.17 8.27
CA SER A 80 18.74 -13.18 9.04
C SER A 80 17.32 -13.02 8.54
N LEU A 81 17.05 -13.40 7.29
CA LEU A 81 15.74 -13.33 6.64
C LEU A 81 14.97 -14.66 6.76
N ASP A 82 15.67 -15.76 7.09
CA ASP A 82 15.12 -17.13 7.11
C ASP A 82 14.66 -17.56 8.52
N ARG A 83 14.48 -16.59 9.43
CA ARG A 83 14.00 -16.85 10.80
C ARG A 83 12.54 -17.29 10.88
N GLY A 84 11.96 -17.68 9.76
CA GLY A 84 10.58 -18.14 9.71
C GLY A 84 9.57 -17.08 10.09
N ILE A 85 8.42 -17.50 10.62
CA ILE A 85 7.38 -16.61 11.11
C ILE A 85 7.45 -16.34 12.61
N GLU A 86 8.34 -17.01 13.34
CA GLU A 86 8.41 -16.97 14.81
C GLU A 86 8.57 -15.55 15.35
N ILE A 87 9.42 -14.75 14.73
CA ILE A 87 9.62 -13.36 15.14
C ILE A 87 8.34 -12.52 14.96
N TYR A 88 7.54 -12.82 13.94
CA TYR A 88 6.26 -12.15 13.71
C TYR A 88 5.18 -12.67 14.65
N GLN A 89 5.20 -13.97 14.98
CA GLN A 89 4.29 -14.56 15.96
C GLN A 89 4.49 -13.93 17.32
N ASN A 90 5.72 -13.89 17.81
CA ASN A 90 6.05 -13.24 19.10
C ASN A 90 5.58 -11.78 19.13
N LEU A 91 5.84 -11.03 18.03
CA LEU A 91 5.40 -9.63 17.94
C LEU A 91 3.87 -9.49 17.96
N ILE A 92 3.14 -10.42 17.33
CA ILE A 92 1.67 -10.41 17.29
C ILE A 92 1.11 -10.82 18.64
N ASP A 93 1.71 -11.80 19.31
CA ASP A 93 1.28 -12.29 20.62
C ASP A 93 1.44 -11.25 21.74
N GLU A 94 2.47 -10.40 21.63
CA GLU A 94 2.71 -9.29 22.56
C GLU A 94 1.79 -8.09 22.31
N ALA A 95 1.09 -8.04 21.17
CA ALA A 95 0.31 -6.87 20.80
C ALA A 95 -1.03 -6.80 21.54
N PRO A 96 -1.39 -5.65 22.11
CA PRO A 96 -2.73 -5.43 22.67
C PRO A 96 -3.81 -5.59 21.60
N SER A 97 -4.92 -6.24 21.95
CA SER A 97 -6.05 -6.53 21.06
C SER A 97 -7.07 -5.38 20.92
N ASP A 98 -6.75 -4.21 21.46
CA ASP A 98 -7.61 -3.01 21.50
C ASP A 98 -7.81 -2.33 20.13
N ASP A 99 -6.91 -2.56 19.17
CA ASP A 99 -7.01 -2.06 17.79
C ASP A 99 -6.76 -3.18 16.78
N PRO A 100 -7.81 -3.69 16.11
CA PRO A 100 -7.65 -4.73 15.10
C PRO A 100 -6.84 -4.28 13.88
N ASN A 101 -6.70 -2.97 13.63
CA ASN A 101 -5.95 -2.43 12.50
C ASN A 101 -4.48 -2.12 12.81
N ARG A 102 -3.95 -2.63 13.90
CA ARG A 102 -2.59 -2.37 14.36
C ARG A 102 -1.52 -2.76 13.36
N PHE A 103 -1.70 -3.87 12.66
CA PHE A 103 -0.71 -4.41 11.74
C PHE A 103 -0.98 -4.11 10.26
N TYR A 104 0.10 -3.95 9.50
CA TYR A 104 0.06 -3.99 8.04
C TYR A 104 1.31 -4.68 7.49
N ILE A 105 1.15 -5.38 6.38
CA ILE A 105 2.23 -6.08 5.70
C ILE A 105 2.71 -5.21 4.54
N SER A 106 3.98 -4.87 4.56
CA SER A 106 4.59 -4.03 3.53
C SER A 106 6.08 -4.32 3.45
N GLY A 107 6.89 -3.34 3.09
CA GLY A 107 8.32 -3.41 3.30
C GLY A 107 9.17 -2.66 2.31
N GLY A 108 10.46 -2.64 2.59
CA GLY A 108 11.50 -2.23 1.65
C GLY A 108 11.71 -3.27 0.55
N LEU A 109 11.25 -4.52 0.74
CA LEU A 109 11.28 -5.62 -0.21
C LEU A 109 9.86 -6.11 -0.52
N GLU A 110 9.71 -6.96 -1.55
CA GLU A 110 8.39 -7.46 -1.95
C GLU A 110 7.90 -8.56 -0.98
N PRO A 111 6.77 -8.37 -0.29
CA PRO A 111 6.25 -9.36 0.67
C PRO A 111 5.98 -10.74 0.07
N LEU A 112 5.52 -10.81 -1.18
CA LEU A 112 5.22 -12.07 -1.85
C LEU A 112 6.47 -12.94 -2.12
N THR A 113 7.68 -12.43 -1.88
CA THR A 113 8.90 -13.22 -1.94
C THR A 113 9.12 -14.11 -0.72
N ASN A 114 8.38 -13.88 0.36
CA ASN A 114 8.41 -14.76 1.52
C ASN A 114 7.49 -15.96 1.29
N PRO A 115 7.99 -17.20 1.30
CA PRO A 115 7.18 -18.38 1.07
C PRO A 115 6.15 -18.64 2.18
N LYS A 116 6.32 -18.02 3.34
CA LYS A 116 5.44 -18.15 4.51
C LYS A 116 4.44 -17.01 4.67
N ILE A 117 4.23 -16.20 3.63
CA ILE A 117 3.31 -15.05 3.69
C ILE A 117 1.88 -15.46 4.08
N GLY A 118 1.40 -16.61 3.61
CA GLY A 118 0.11 -17.17 3.98
C GLY A 118 0.00 -17.47 5.47
N GLU A 119 1.06 -18.04 6.05
CA GLU A 119 1.11 -18.34 7.50
C GLU A 119 1.03 -17.05 8.33
N ILE A 120 1.74 -15.99 7.91
CA ILE A 120 1.68 -14.68 8.59
C ILE A 120 0.26 -14.09 8.53
N ILE A 121 -0.40 -14.14 7.37
CA ILE A 121 -1.77 -13.65 7.18
C ILE A 121 -2.73 -14.41 8.09
N ASN A 122 -2.64 -15.74 8.13
CA ASN A 122 -3.47 -16.58 8.98
C ASN A 122 -3.22 -16.31 10.46
N TYR A 123 -1.98 -16.08 10.86
CA TYR A 123 -1.63 -15.82 12.26
C TYR A 123 -2.22 -14.49 12.75
N LEU A 124 -2.14 -13.43 11.93
CA LEU A 124 -2.82 -12.16 12.21
C LEU A 124 -4.33 -12.37 12.40
N LYS A 125 -4.96 -13.08 11.47
CA LYS A 125 -6.41 -13.34 11.50
C LYS A 125 -6.80 -14.15 12.73
N LYS A 126 -6.03 -15.18 13.10
CA LYS A 126 -6.26 -16.01 14.29
C LYS A 126 -6.23 -15.18 15.59
N ASN A 127 -5.41 -14.16 15.63
CA ASN A 127 -5.30 -13.23 16.77
C ASN A 127 -6.21 -12.00 16.64
N ASN A 128 -7.24 -12.04 15.78
CA ASN A 128 -8.23 -10.99 15.56
C ASN A 128 -7.65 -9.66 15.04
N PHE A 129 -6.49 -9.70 14.39
CA PHE A 129 -5.95 -8.53 13.72
C PHE A 129 -6.31 -8.52 12.24
N ASN A 130 -6.68 -7.34 11.75
CA ASN A 130 -6.87 -7.08 10.34
C ASN A 130 -5.51 -7.08 9.64
N SER A 131 -5.47 -7.71 8.47
CA SER A 131 -4.29 -7.75 7.63
C SER A 131 -4.47 -6.92 6.36
N SER A 132 -3.69 -5.86 6.23
CA SER A 132 -3.57 -5.10 4.98
C SER A 132 -2.21 -5.36 4.39
N MET A 133 -2.13 -5.66 3.08
CA MET A 133 -0.86 -5.93 2.41
C MET A 133 -0.63 -5.00 1.22
N TYR A 134 0.62 -4.55 1.09
CA TYR A 134 1.12 -3.81 -0.07
C TYR A 134 2.03 -4.72 -0.89
N THR A 135 1.81 -4.80 -2.20
CA THR A 135 2.61 -5.62 -3.11
C THR A 135 2.76 -4.94 -4.46
N ASN A 136 3.83 -5.24 -5.17
CA ASN A 136 3.98 -4.85 -6.57
C ASN A 136 3.24 -5.78 -7.55
N ALA A 137 2.60 -6.82 -7.05
CA ALA A 137 1.82 -7.83 -7.77
C ALA A 137 2.57 -8.61 -8.87
N HIS A 138 3.87 -8.42 -9.06
CA HIS A 138 4.61 -9.15 -10.11
C HIS A 138 4.58 -10.67 -9.88
N MET A 139 4.56 -11.11 -8.63
CA MET A 139 4.47 -12.52 -8.26
C MET A 139 3.04 -13.03 -8.06
N LEU A 140 2.02 -12.20 -8.19
CA LEU A 140 0.61 -12.54 -7.91
C LEU A 140 -0.01 -13.41 -9.04
N THR A 141 0.71 -14.42 -9.50
CA THR A 141 0.29 -15.35 -10.57
C THR A 141 -0.77 -16.33 -10.07
N SER A 142 -1.50 -17.00 -11.00
CA SER A 142 -2.46 -18.05 -10.64
C SER A 142 -1.83 -19.13 -9.77
N ARG A 143 -0.65 -19.63 -10.16
CA ARG A 143 0.09 -20.65 -9.41
C ARG A 143 0.49 -20.18 -8.01
N TYR A 144 0.81 -18.87 -7.86
CA TYR A 144 1.14 -18.30 -6.56
C TYR A 144 -0.09 -18.25 -5.65
N LEU A 145 -1.23 -17.80 -6.20
CA LEU A 145 -2.51 -17.72 -5.49
C LEU A 145 -3.07 -19.11 -5.10
N GLU A 146 -2.82 -20.13 -5.91
CA GLU A 146 -3.16 -21.53 -5.59
C GLU A 146 -2.37 -22.03 -4.37
N LYS A 147 -1.09 -21.67 -4.27
CA LYS A 147 -0.21 -22.03 -3.17
C LYS A 147 -0.41 -21.21 -1.90
N ASN A 148 -0.95 -19.99 -2.03
CA ASN A 148 -1.16 -19.06 -0.94
C ASN A 148 -2.61 -18.53 -0.97
N PRO A 149 -3.61 -19.40 -0.77
CA PRO A 149 -5.03 -19.01 -0.82
C PRO A 149 -5.40 -18.01 0.28
N GLU A 150 -4.60 -17.87 1.32
CA GLU A 150 -4.77 -16.94 2.43
C GLU A 150 -4.75 -15.47 1.97
N ILE A 151 -4.18 -15.18 0.81
CA ILE A 151 -4.20 -13.84 0.21
C ILE A 151 -5.64 -13.35 -0.01
N PHE A 152 -6.58 -14.27 -0.24
CA PHE A 152 -8.01 -13.95 -0.34
C PHE A 152 -8.70 -13.70 1.01
N ASN A 153 -7.99 -13.90 2.13
CA ASN A 153 -8.44 -13.62 3.50
C ASN A 153 -7.93 -12.27 4.03
N LEU A 154 -7.13 -11.56 3.26
CA LEU A 154 -6.71 -10.20 3.63
C LEU A 154 -7.92 -9.26 3.77
N ASN A 155 -7.87 -8.35 4.73
CA ASN A 155 -8.85 -7.27 4.82
C ASN A 155 -8.64 -6.24 3.70
N SER A 156 -7.39 -6.01 3.29
CA SER A 156 -7.08 -5.13 2.18
C SER A 156 -5.83 -5.57 1.42
N LEU A 157 -5.92 -5.63 0.10
CA LEU A 157 -4.78 -5.83 -0.79
C LEU A 157 -4.58 -4.57 -1.65
N ARG A 158 -3.38 -3.99 -1.57
CA ARG A 158 -3.00 -2.75 -2.24
C ARG A 158 -1.88 -3.00 -3.23
N ILE A 159 -2.17 -2.81 -4.49
CA ILE A 159 -1.18 -2.97 -5.55
C ILE A 159 -0.44 -1.66 -5.76
N SER A 160 0.89 -1.70 -5.61
CA SER A 160 1.75 -0.60 -6.01
C SER A 160 1.89 -0.60 -7.53
N PHE A 161 1.29 0.39 -8.19
CA PHE A 161 1.20 0.48 -9.64
C PHE A 161 2.03 1.68 -10.14
N TYR A 162 2.91 1.46 -11.14
CA TYR A 162 4.02 2.38 -11.38
C TYR A 162 4.06 3.03 -12.76
N GLY A 163 3.08 2.77 -13.61
CA GLY A 163 2.99 3.34 -14.96
C GLY A 163 1.74 2.89 -15.67
N ILE A 164 1.43 3.52 -16.79
CA ILE A 164 0.25 3.23 -17.62
C ILE A 164 0.57 2.38 -18.86
N ASP A 165 1.84 2.04 -19.04
CA ASP A 165 2.36 1.21 -20.11
C ASP A 165 3.70 0.56 -19.72
N ASP A 166 4.23 -0.28 -20.62
CA ASP A 166 5.51 -0.98 -20.39
C ASP A 166 6.71 -0.03 -20.36
N GLU A 167 6.70 1.04 -21.13
CA GLU A 167 7.79 2.01 -21.15
C GLU A 167 7.88 2.74 -19.81
N GLN A 168 6.79 3.31 -19.36
CA GLN A 168 6.74 4.02 -18.07
C GLN A 168 7.08 3.10 -16.91
N THR A 169 6.49 1.89 -16.89
CA THR A 169 6.73 0.92 -15.82
C THR A 169 8.16 0.43 -15.81
N THR A 170 8.76 0.17 -16.98
CA THR A 170 10.17 -0.22 -17.10
C THR A 170 11.10 0.91 -16.65
N ASN A 171 10.81 2.15 -17.04
CA ASN A 171 11.59 3.32 -16.63
C ASN A 171 11.62 3.50 -15.11
N VAL A 172 10.51 3.22 -14.43
CA VAL A 172 10.41 3.31 -12.98
C VAL A 172 11.04 2.10 -12.29
N THR A 173 10.66 0.89 -12.70
CA THR A 173 10.97 -0.36 -11.97
C THR A 173 12.27 -1.03 -12.40
N LYS A 174 12.84 -0.60 -13.52
CA LYS A 174 13.98 -1.23 -14.23
C LYS A 174 13.69 -2.68 -14.69
N LYS A 175 12.42 -3.08 -14.70
CA LYS A 175 11.99 -4.43 -15.08
C LYS A 175 11.18 -4.40 -16.38
N LYS A 176 11.72 -5.02 -17.42
CA LYS A 176 11.02 -5.18 -18.73
C LYS A 176 9.75 -6.03 -18.56
N ASN A 177 8.73 -5.72 -19.36
CA ASN A 177 7.43 -6.40 -19.38
C ASN A 177 6.67 -6.36 -18.02
N ALA A 178 7.10 -5.54 -17.07
CA ALA A 178 6.49 -5.50 -15.74
C ALA A 178 5.03 -5.03 -15.80
N PHE A 179 4.70 -4.08 -16.66
CA PHE A 179 3.32 -3.61 -16.85
C PHE A 179 2.39 -4.75 -17.29
N LYS A 180 2.77 -5.46 -18.35
CA LYS A 180 1.99 -6.58 -18.88
C LYS A 180 1.81 -7.71 -17.86
N ILE A 181 2.87 -8.06 -17.13
CA ILE A 181 2.81 -9.10 -16.10
C ILE A 181 1.89 -8.66 -14.95
N VAL A 182 2.07 -7.44 -14.45
CA VAL A 182 1.29 -6.93 -13.31
C VAL A 182 -0.19 -6.80 -13.68
N THR A 183 -0.52 -6.24 -14.85
CA THR A 183 -1.93 -6.11 -15.29
C THR A 183 -2.60 -7.46 -15.48
N SER A 184 -1.91 -8.44 -16.09
CA SER A 184 -2.42 -9.81 -16.21
C SER A 184 -2.64 -10.48 -14.84
N ASN A 185 -1.73 -10.28 -13.89
CA ASN A 185 -1.86 -10.81 -12.54
C ASN A 185 -3.02 -10.16 -11.78
N ILE A 186 -3.23 -8.85 -11.96
CA ILE A 186 -4.37 -8.14 -11.38
C ILE A 186 -5.69 -8.68 -11.94
N GLU A 187 -5.79 -8.84 -13.26
CA GLU A 187 -6.98 -9.39 -13.92
C GLU A 187 -7.29 -10.80 -13.37
N ASN A 188 -6.30 -11.67 -13.31
CA ASN A 188 -6.45 -13.00 -12.74
C ASN A 188 -6.87 -12.98 -11.27
N TYR A 189 -6.26 -12.10 -10.45
CA TYR A 189 -6.65 -11.96 -9.04
C TYR A 189 -8.11 -11.54 -8.89
N VAL A 190 -8.56 -10.57 -9.68
CA VAL A 190 -9.94 -10.08 -9.68
C VAL A 190 -10.93 -11.19 -10.01
N ILE A 191 -10.63 -12.00 -11.05
CA ILE A 191 -11.47 -13.17 -11.43
C ILE A 191 -11.54 -14.18 -10.28
N GLN A 192 -10.39 -14.50 -9.67
CA GLN A 192 -10.36 -15.47 -8.57
C GLN A 192 -11.02 -14.92 -7.29
N LYS A 193 -10.82 -13.65 -6.96
CA LYS A 193 -11.49 -12.96 -5.85
C LYS A 193 -13.00 -13.11 -5.96
N TYR A 194 -13.55 -12.85 -7.16
CA TYR A 194 -14.96 -13.00 -7.42
C TYR A 194 -15.45 -14.44 -7.28
N LYS A 195 -14.74 -15.41 -7.90
CA LYS A 195 -15.09 -16.84 -7.81
C LYS A 195 -15.08 -17.36 -6.38
N LYS A 196 -14.13 -16.91 -5.56
CA LYS A 196 -13.97 -17.29 -4.15
C LYS A 196 -14.89 -16.49 -3.21
N LYS A 197 -15.64 -15.50 -3.71
CA LYS A 197 -16.48 -14.58 -2.91
C LYS A 197 -15.66 -13.90 -1.81
N SER A 198 -14.39 -13.57 -2.11
CA SER A 198 -13.51 -12.90 -1.14
C SER A 198 -13.95 -11.47 -0.88
N GLU A 199 -14.04 -11.08 0.39
CA GLU A 199 -14.39 -9.74 0.85
C GLU A 199 -13.18 -8.80 0.95
N THR A 200 -12.00 -9.24 0.52
CA THR A 200 -10.78 -8.41 0.51
C THR A 200 -11.04 -7.08 -0.18
N SER A 201 -10.89 -5.97 0.50
CA SER A 201 -10.87 -4.64 -0.12
C SER A 201 -9.64 -4.52 -1.01
N PHE A 202 -9.87 -4.32 -2.32
CA PHE A 202 -8.82 -4.38 -3.34
C PHE A 202 -8.66 -3.05 -4.06
N GLY A 203 -7.42 -2.57 -4.19
CA GLY A 203 -7.20 -1.32 -4.88
C GLY A 203 -5.73 -1.02 -5.18
N LEU A 204 -5.52 0.16 -5.74
CA LEU A 204 -4.21 0.59 -6.19
C LEU A 204 -3.62 1.69 -5.32
N ASN A 205 -2.30 1.66 -5.19
CA ASN A 205 -1.47 2.81 -4.86
C ASN A 205 -0.75 3.26 -6.12
N TYR A 206 -1.05 4.45 -6.60
CA TYR A 206 -0.40 5.03 -7.77
C TYR A 206 0.46 6.22 -7.36
N VAL A 207 1.76 6.13 -7.63
CA VAL A 207 2.70 7.23 -7.40
C VAL A 207 2.70 8.11 -8.64
N ILE A 208 2.22 9.34 -8.50
CA ILE A 208 2.20 10.32 -9.59
C ILE A 208 3.57 11.00 -9.61
N LEU A 209 4.36 10.62 -10.61
CA LEU A 209 5.64 11.26 -10.86
C LEU A 209 5.44 12.62 -11.56
N LYS A 210 6.44 13.46 -11.46
CA LYS A 210 6.43 14.77 -12.12
C LYS A 210 6.11 14.65 -13.61
N ASN A 211 5.24 15.51 -14.12
CA ASN A 211 4.73 15.56 -15.50
C ASN A 211 3.88 14.35 -15.91
N ARG A 212 3.30 13.63 -14.94
CA ARG A 212 2.39 12.50 -15.19
C ARG A 212 0.99 12.72 -14.63
N GLU A 213 0.59 13.97 -14.47
CA GLU A 213 -0.72 14.35 -13.93
C GLU A 213 -1.86 13.87 -14.84
N ASP A 214 -1.61 13.75 -16.15
CA ASP A 214 -2.58 13.30 -17.16
C ASP A 214 -2.75 11.77 -17.22
N ASP A 215 -1.87 11.03 -16.60
CA ASP A 215 -1.94 9.56 -16.62
C ASP A 215 -3.16 9.00 -15.86
N LEU A 216 -3.77 9.80 -14.99
CA LEU A 216 -4.90 9.37 -14.18
C LEU A 216 -6.08 8.86 -15.02
N ILE A 217 -6.44 9.57 -16.10
CA ILE A 217 -7.54 9.17 -16.99
C ILE A 217 -7.20 7.85 -17.70
N LYS A 218 -5.96 7.70 -18.16
CA LYS A 218 -5.50 6.47 -18.80
C LYS A 218 -5.46 5.30 -17.81
N LEU A 219 -5.05 5.55 -16.57
CA LEU A 219 -5.09 4.57 -15.50
C LEU A 219 -6.51 4.04 -15.28
N ILE A 220 -7.51 4.92 -15.18
CA ILE A 220 -8.91 4.51 -15.03
C ILE A 220 -9.36 3.64 -16.20
N ASN A 221 -9.04 4.01 -17.44
CA ASN A 221 -9.36 3.21 -18.61
C ASN A 221 -8.74 1.80 -18.56
N ILE A 222 -7.49 1.68 -18.05
CA ILE A 222 -6.85 0.37 -17.84
C ILE A 222 -7.66 -0.46 -16.84
N LEU A 223 -8.09 0.11 -15.71
CA LEU A 223 -8.88 -0.59 -14.70
C LEU A 223 -10.26 -0.99 -15.23
N CYS A 224 -10.93 -0.13 -16.00
CA CYS A 224 -12.18 -0.45 -16.68
C CYS A 224 -12.01 -1.62 -17.66
N ASN A 225 -10.91 -1.66 -18.41
CA ASN A 225 -10.61 -2.76 -19.32
C ASN A 225 -10.37 -4.07 -18.55
N ILE A 226 -9.66 -4.05 -17.42
CA ILE A 226 -9.48 -5.22 -16.55
C ILE A 226 -10.82 -5.74 -16.07
N ASN A 227 -11.73 -4.87 -15.60
CA ASN A 227 -13.08 -5.25 -15.20
C ASN A 227 -13.87 -5.89 -16.35
N LYS A 228 -13.79 -5.31 -17.55
CA LYS A 228 -14.47 -5.81 -18.75
C LYS A 228 -13.93 -7.19 -19.16
N ASN A 229 -12.63 -7.36 -19.20
CA ASN A 229 -11.98 -8.64 -19.53
C ASN A 229 -12.32 -9.73 -18.54
N ALA A 230 -12.46 -9.38 -17.28
CA ALA A 230 -12.87 -10.32 -16.23
C ALA A 230 -14.38 -10.72 -16.30
N ASN A 231 -15.14 -10.18 -17.26
CA ASN A 231 -16.60 -10.37 -17.39
C ASN A 231 -17.40 -10.01 -16.13
N LEU A 232 -16.89 -9.06 -15.36
CA LEU A 232 -17.54 -8.59 -14.13
C LEU A 232 -18.40 -7.37 -14.46
N SER A 233 -19.43 -7.58 -15.28
CA SER A 233 -20.19 -6.56 -16.01
C SER A 233 -21.01 -5.59 -15.16
N LYS A 234 -21.04 -5.67 -13.84
CA LYS A 234 -21.78 -4.76 -12.95
C LYS A 234 -21.21 -4.62 -11.54
N LYS A 235 -20.01 -5.11 -11.26
CA LYS A 235 -19.41 -4.99 -9.93
C LYS A 235 -18.02 -4.42 -10.06
N ASN A 236 -17.77 -3.33 -9.37
CA ASN A 236 -16.41 -2.76 -9.27
C ASN A 236 -15.49 -3.78 -8.62
N SER A 237 -14.43 -4.17 -9.33
CA SER A 237 -13.39 -5.03 -8.79
C SER A 237 -12.39 -4.25 -7.93
N PHE A 238 -12.40 -2.93 -8.06
CA PHE A 238 -11.49 -2.03 -7.37
C PHE A 238 -12.28 -1.15 -6.41
N ASP A 239 -11.97 -1.26 -5.12
CA ASP A 239 -12.67 -0.51 -4.08
C ASP A 239 -12.06 0.88 -3.87
N PHE A 240 -10.78 1.08 -4.26
CA PHE A 240 -10.10 2.37 -4.09
C PHE A 240 -8.89 2.54 -5.01
N ILE A 241 -8.54 3.80 -5.27
CA ILE A 241 -7.24 4.22 -5.80
C ILE A 241 -6.66 5.25 -4.85
N THR A 242 -5.46 4.97 -4.33
CA THR A 242 -4.71 5.93 -3.53
C THR A 242 -3.68 6.61 -4.41
N LEU A 243 -3.84 7.91 -4.62
CA LEU A 243 -2.87 8.73 -5.33
C LEU A 243 -1.82 9.23 -4.33
N ARG A 244 -0.56 9.14 -4.71
CA ARG A 244 0.58 9.64 -3.93
C ARG A 244 1.48 10.47 -4.81
N GLU A 245 1.93 11.60 -4.28
CA GLU A 245 3.04 12.35 -4.84
C GLU A 245 4.37 11.62 -4.56
N ASP A 246 5.37 11.80 -5.42
CA ASP A 246 6.71 11.30 -5.16
C ASP A 246 7.39 12.14 -4.07
N PHE A 247 7.57 11.53 -2.90
CA PHE A 247 8.22 12.14 -1.74
C PHE A 247 9.67 11.69 -1.56
N SER A 248 10.23 10.96 -2.53
CA SER A 248 11.64 10.59 -2.46
C SER A 248 12.53 11.83 -2.48
N ILE A 249 13.72 11.71 -1.89
CA ILE A 249 14.72 12.80 -1.92
C ILE A 249 15.16 13.15 -3.34
N TYR A 250 14.99 12.23 -4.28
CA TYR A 250 15.28 12.39 -5.70
C TYR A 250 14.05 12.85 -6.49
N GLY A 251 12.85 12.74 -5.91
CA GLY A 251 11.60 13.18 -6.52
C GLY A 251 11.48 14.69 -6.49
N LYS A 252 11.10 15.27 -7.63
CA LYS A 252 10.74 16.68 -7.66
C LYS A 252 9.26 16.77 -7.33
N ARG A 253 8.94 17.45 -6.23
CA ARG A 253 7.55 17.72 -5.84
C ARG A 253 6.81 18.44 -6.96
N MET A 254 5.52 18.16 -7.07
CA MET A 254 4.64 18.90 -7.96
C MET A 254 4.54 20.37 -7.54
N ASN A 255 4.61 21.28 -8.52
CA ASN A 255 4.31 22.69 -8.31
C ASN A 255 2.78 22.91 -8.25
N ASN A 256 2.34 24.12 -7.93
CA ASN A 256 0.92 24.45 -7.78
C ASN A 256 0.12 24.18 -9.06
N HIS A 257 0.65 24.54 -10.22
CA HIS A 257 0.00 24.30 -11.51
C HIS A 257 -0.22 22.79 -11.77
N GLN A 258 0.76 21.95 -11.48
CA GLN A 258 0.64 20.48 -11.60
C GLN A 258 -0.42 19.92 -10.63
N ARG A 259 -0.49 20.46 -9.40
CA ARG A 259 -1.51 20.07 -8.42
C ARG A 259 -2.91 20.49 -8.84
N GLU A 260 -3.07 21.67 -9.41
CA GLU A 260 -4.35 22.17 -9.97
C GLU A 260 -4.80 21.28 -11.14
N LYS A 261 -3.89 20.96 -12.05
CA LYS A 261 -4.15 20.05 -13.17
C LYS A 261 -4.57 18.65 -12.68
N LEU A 262 -3.85 18.09 -11.72
CA LEU A 262 -4.22 16.82 -11.09
C LEU A 262 -5.60 16.89 -10.45
N SER A 263 -5.91 17.97 -9.73
CA SER A 263 -7.23 18.18 -9.12
C SER A 263 -8.35 18.23 -10.16
N ALA A 264 -8.12 18.87 -11.31
CA ALA A 264 -9.07 18.88 -12.43
C ALA A 264 -9.27 17.47 -13.02
N ASN A 265 -8.18 16.71 -13.16
CA ASN A 265 -8.25 15.32 -13.65
C ASN A 265 -8.99 14.40 -12.67
N ILE A 266 -8.81 14.58 -11.35
CA ILE A 266 -9.58 13.83 -10.34
C ILE A 266 -11.08 14.11 -10.49
N LYS A 267 -11.49 15.38 -10.62
CA LYS A 267 -12.89 15.73 -10.84
C LYS A 267 -13.47 15.14 -12.13
N THR A 268 -12.66 15.02 -13.17
CA THR A 268 -13.05 14.38 -14.42
C THR A 268 -13.26 12.87 -14.24
N VAL A 269 -12.36 12.22 -13.51
CA VAL A 269 -12.47 10.80 -13.18
C VAL A 269 -13.71 10.51 -12.33
N ASP A 270 -13.97 11.32 -11.30
CA ASP A 270 -15.17 11.17 -10.46
C ASP A 270 -16.45 11.19 -11.31
N LYS A 271 -16.52 12.09 -12.31
CA LYS A 271 -17.63 12.15 -13.26
C LYS A 271 -17.72 10.92 -14.18
N LEU A 272 -16.58 10.36 -14.58
CA LEU A 272 -16.53 9.16 -15.43
C LEU A 272 -16.96 7.91 -14.65
N VAL A 273 -16.52 7.78 -13.42
CA VAL A 273 -16.88 6.66 -12.53
C VAL A 273 -18.38 6.73 -12.22
N SER A 274 -18.91 7.88 -11.80
CA SER A 274 -20.33 8.05 -11.48
C SER A 274 -21.30 7.85 -12.66
N LYS A 275 -20.81 7.91 -13.90
CA LYS A 275 -21.63 7.64 -15.09
C LYS A 275 -21.67 6.16 -15.48
N ASN A 276 -20.78 5.36 -14.93
CA ASN A 276 -20.64 3.94 -15.23
C ASN A 276 -21.15 3.05 -14.07
N GLU A 277 -21.67 3.66 -13.01
CA GLU A 277 -22.47 3.01 -11.96
C GLU A 277 -23.96 2.94 -12.36
#